data_422746d0245148dee14704438b95fd18
#
_entry.id   422746d0245148dee14704438b95fd18
#
_cell.length_a   1.000
_cell.length_b   1.000
_cell.length_c   1.000
_cell.angle_alpha   90.00
_cell.angle_beta   90.00
_cell.angle_gamma   90.00
#
_symmetry.space_group_name_H-M   'P 1'
#
loop_
_entity.id
_entity.type
_entity.pdbx_description
1 polymer ?
#
loop_
_entity_poly.entity_id
_entity_poly.type
_entity_poly.pdbx_seq_one_letter_code
_entity_poly.pdbx_strand_id
1 'polypeptide(L)'
;MLLKLLLAFLCGVTAQRGPPPLLLVSFDGFRADYLQRFPMLNLKLLYNQGVLVEELTNVFITKTFPNHYSLVTGLYAESHGIVANNMYDPVSRKFFHVGKKNDPWWWSEAEPLWVTALDYGYKTAGVMWPGSDVAIRNHTPSHFLPYDPSVTFGQRVGNVTNWILGDGKEEGVKFAALYWEEPDRSGHLYGPDNTTEMAKALKEVDDNIGLLVSELKRTGLWGHINVLIASDHGMAQCSTERLIRLDDCLRPDSYTLVDLTPVAAILPNEDPEAMVTLLNKCHAHIKAYLKEDIPDRLHYSHNIRLQPIIVVADEGWTIVQRGNKLEKLGQHGYDNGLPSMHPFLAATGPNFRQGYRISSLQSVDIYPLMCHLLSMPPRPNNGTLTRARCLLAAETRWDVVLTILLLVGLLLLVITVAIVFRLVYRRRSLAYHQMSENSFEMDHGSI
;
A
#
# COMPACT_ATOMS: atom_id res chain seq x y z
N MET A 1 -6.80 -36.64 34.75
CA MET A 1 -5.76 -36.66 33.70
C MET A 1 -6.28 -36.12 32.39
N LEU A 2 -7.41 -36.58 31.84
CA LEU A 2 -8.02 -36.10 30.57
C LEU A 2 -8.32 -34.59 30.57
N LEU A 3 -8.85 -34.03 31.67
CA LEU A 3 -9.20 -32.59 31.75
C LEU A 3 -7.95 -31.69 31.73
N LYS A 4 -6.81 -32.14 32.32
CA LYS A 4 -5.54 -31.41 32.22
C LYS A 4 -4.92 -31.49 30.81
N LEU A 5 -5.10 -32.59 30.11
CA LEU A 5 -4.69 -32.74 28.71
C LEU A 5 -5.56 -31.90 27.77
N LEU A 6 -6.89 -31.83 28.01
CA LEU A 6 -7.81 -30.99 27.26
C LEU A 6 -7.52 -29.50 27.48
N LEU A 7 -7.25 -29.07 28.71
CA LEU A 7 -6.84 -27.69 29.01
C LEU A 7 -5.48 -27.33 28.41
N ALA A 8 -4.50 -28.26 28.43
CA ALA A 8 -3.21 -28.04 27.77
C ALA A 8 -3.34 -27.98 26.24
N PHE A 9 -4.24 -28.75 25.63
CA PHE A 9 -4.56 -28.69 24.21
C PHE A 9 -5.29 -27.38 23.83
N LEU A 10 -6.23 -26.93 24.67
CA LEU A 10 -6.94 -25.66 24.54
C LEU A 10 -6.00 -24.44 24.72
N CYS A 11 -5.06 -24.49 25.66
CA CYS A 11 -4.04 -23.45 25.84
C CYS A 11 -2.99 -23.46 24.72
N GLY A 12 -2.70 -24.60 24.09
CA GLY A 12 -1.77 -24.70 22.95
C GLY A 12 -2.33 -24.18 21.62
N VAL A 13 -3.68 -24.08 21.50
CA VAL A 13 -4.35 -23.64 20.25
C VAL A 13 -4.54 -22.12 20.18
N THR A 14 -4.34 -21.38 21.27
CA THR A 14 -4.54 -19.93 21.32
C THR A 14 -3.27 -19.11 21.56
N ALA A 15 -2.11 -19.58 21.12
CA ALA A 15 -1.04 -18.65 20.82
C ALA A 15 -1.50 -17.85 19.60
N GLN A 16 -2.15 -16.72 19.85
CA GLN A 16 -2.58 -15.78 18.82
C GLN A 16 -1.29 -15.33 18.08
N ARG A 17 -0.94 -16.05 17.00
CA ARG A 17 0.14 -15.62 16.13
C ARG A 17 -0.25 -14.24 15.64
N GLY A 18 0.60 -13.24 15.89
CA GLY A 18 0.39 -11.88 15.38
C GLY A 18 0.12 -11.90 13.87
N PRO A 19 -0.31 -10.78 13.29
CA PRO A 19 -0.64 -10.72 11.86
C PRO A 19 0.55 -11.18 11.01
N PRO A 20 0.29 -11.79 9.83
CA PRO A 20 1.34 -12.10 8.88
C PRO A 20 2.18 -10.86 8.56
N PRO A 21 3.49 -10.97 8.33
CA PRO A 21 4.28 -9.86 7.83
C PRO A 21 3.69 -9.29 6.54
N LEU A 22 3.95 -8.03 6.28
CA LEU A 22 3.51 -7.30 5.09
C LEU A 22 4.71 -6.70 4.38
N LEU A 23 4.86 -7.01 3.10
CA LEU A 23 5.86 -6.43 2.21
C LEU A 23 5.16 -5.62 1.12
N LEU A 24 5.44 -4.32 1.07
CA LEU A 24 5.05 -3.42 -0.02
C LEU A 24 6.26 -3.21 -0.94
N VAL A 25 6.11 -3.52 -2.22
CA VAL A 25 7.14 -3.31 -3.24
C VAL A 25 6.60 -2.32 -4.26
N SER A 26 7.36 -1.27 -4.56
CA SER A 26 7.05 -0.32 -5.62
C SER A 26 8.03 -0.47 -6.78
N PHE A 27 7.47 -0.60 -7.98
CA PHE A 27 8.19 -0.44 -9.25
C PHE A 27 7.79 0.92 -9.82
N ASP A 28 8.70 1.89 -9.80
CA ASP A 28 8.45 3.27 -10.17
C ASP A 28 8.01 3.39 -11.64
N GLY A 29 6.99 4.22 -11.89
CA GLY A 29 6.55 4.55 -13.24
C GLY A 29 5.90 3.41 -14.03
N PHE A 30 5.43 2.34 -13.35
CA PHE A 30 4.79 1.21 -14.02
C PHE A 30 3.33 1.54 -14.38
N ARG A 31 3.14 2.02 -15.59
CA ARG A 31 1.84 2.35 -16.18
C ARG A 31 0.96 1.10 -16.31
N ALA A 32 -0.30 1.20 -15.94
CA ALA A 32 -1.24 0.08 -15.89
C ALA A 32 -1.38 -0.68 -17.21
N ASP A 33 -1.37 0.02 -18.36
CA ASP A 33 -1.50 -0.62 -19.66
C ASP A 33 -0.30 -1.49 -20.09
N TYR A 34 0.84 -1.39 -19.37
CA TYR A 34 1.97 -2.29 -19.60
C TYR A 34 1.61 -3.75 -19.31
N LEU A 35 0.66 -4.00 -18.40
CA LEU A 35 0.13 -5.34 -18.13
C LEU A 35 -0.49 -6.02 -19.36
N GLN A 36 -0.98 -5.22 -20.31
CA GLN A 36 -1.60 -5.72 -21.53
C GLN A 36 -0.64 -5.67 -22.73
N ARG A 37 0.27 -4.69 -22.75
CA ARG A 37 1.19 -4.46 -23.87
C ARG A 37 2.40 -5.39 -23.85
N PHE A 38 2.79 -5.90 -22.67
CA PHE A 38 4.02 -6.66 -22.50
C PHE A 38 3.78 -7.96 -21.72
N PRO A 39 4.58 -9.03 -22.00
CA PRO A 39 4.45 -10.31 -21.30
C PRO A 39 5.07 -10.21 -19.90
N MET A 40 4.22 -10.07 -18.88
CA MET A 40 4.59 -10.03 -17.46
C MET A 40 4.27 -11.38 -16.82
N LEU A 41 5.07 -12.42 -17.08
CA LEU A 41 4.75 -13.79 -16.72
C LEU A 41 4.81 -14.05 -15.22
N ASN A 42 5.86 -13.56 -14.54
CA ASN A 42 6.01 -13.72 -13.09
C ASN A 42 4.97 -12.93 -12.32
N LEU A 43 4.72 -11.67 -12.74
CA LEU A 43 3.67 -10.85 -12.18
C LEU A 43 2.28 -11.49 -12.36
N LYS A 44 2.02 -12.05 -13.55
CA LYS A 44 0.78 -12.77 -13.84
C LYS A 44 0.61 -14.01 -12.96
N LEU A 45 1.66 -14.78 -12.73
CA LEU A 45 1.62 -15.91 -11.81
C LEU A 45 1.34 -15.46 -10.37
N LEU A 46 1.89 -14.35 -9.94
CA LEU A 46 1.68 -13.79 -8.60
C LEU A 46 0.21 -13.41 -8.40
N TYR A 47 -0.37 -12.56 -9.27
CA TYR A 47 -1.73 -12.10 -9.07
C TYR A 47 -2.81 -13.16 -9.38
N ASN A 48 -2.49 -14.20 -10.15
CA ASN A 48 -3.40 -15.35 -10.30
C ASN A 48 -3.51 -16.19 -9.01
N GLN A 49 -2.50 -16.13 -8.13
CA GLN A 49 -2.55 -16.69 -6.77
C GLN A 49 -3.04 -15.68 -5.73
N GLY A 50 -3.45 -14.53 -6.15
CA GLY A 50 -3.87 -13.41 -5.32
C GLY A 50 -4.88 -12.53 -6.04
N VAL A 51 -4.66 -11.22 -6.03
CA VAL A 51 -5.56 -10.23 -6.58
C VAL A 51 -4.84 -9.26 -7.53
N LEU A 52 -5.60 -8.69 -8.46
CA LEU A 52 -5.17 -7.61 -9.34
C LEU A 52 -6.18 -6.46 -9.28
N VAL A 53 -5.68 -5.25 -9.04
CA VAL A 53 -6.35 -3.99 -9.35
C VAL A 53 -5.72 -3.48 -10.64
N GLU A 54 -6.50 -3.45 -11.71
CA GLU A 54 -5.99 -3.18 -13.06
C GLU A 54 -5.48 -1.75 -13.18
N GLU A 55 -6.15 -0.79 -12.54
CA GLU A 55 -5.75 0.62 -12.52
C GLU A 55 -5.88 1.21 -11.11
N LEU A 56 -4.88 1.96 -10.66
CA LEU A 56 -4.99 2.84 -9.50
C LEU A 56 -5.20 4.27 -9.96
N THR A 57 -6.17 4.96 -9.36
CA THR A 57 -6.19 6.42 -9.44
C THR A 57 -5.24 6.95 -8.37
N ASN A 58 -4.09 7.43 -8.82
CA ASN A 58 -3.06 8.00 -7.97
C ASN A 58 -3.35 9.46 -7.61
N VAL A 59 -2.54 10.08 -6.74
CA VAL A 59 -2.78 11.46 -6.33
C VAL A 59 -2.15 12.46 -7.33
N PHE A 60 -2.78 13.63 -7.48
CA PHE A 60 -2.20 14.76 -8.19
C PHE A 60 -1.19 15.48 -7.24
N ILE A 61 -0.04 15.88 -7.70
CA ILE A 61 0.55 15.67 -9.03
C ILE A 61 1.11 14.25 -9.12
N THR A 62 1.03 13.64 -10.29
CA THR A 62 1.41 12.24 -10.50
C THR A 62 2.94 12.07 -10.55
N LYS A 63 3.62 12.47 -9.47
CA LYS A 63 5.08 12.40 -9.30
C LYS A 63 5.47 11.44 -8.18
N THR A 64 6.71 10.99 -8.22
CA THR A 64 7.29 9.94 -7.38
C THR A 64 7.10 10.19 -5.87
N PHE A 65 7.60 11.32 -5.36
CA PHE A 65 7.59 11.57 -3.91
C PHE A 65 6.19 11.74 -3.33
N PRO A 66 5.30 12.58 -3.92
CA PRO A 66 3.92 12.69 -3.46
C PRO A 66 3.21 11.33 -3.42
N ASN A 67 3.32 10.53 -4.48
CA ASN A 67 2.59 9.27 -4.58
C ASN A 67 3.13 8.17 -3.69
N HIS A 68 4.46 8.03 -3.56
CA HIS A 68 5.04 7.09 -2.59
C HIS A 68 4.66 7.45 -1.14
N TYR A 69 4.57 8.73 -0.81
CA TYR A 69 4.16 9.13 0.53
C TYR A 69 2.65 8.94 0.74
N SER A 70 1.83 9.16 -0.28
CA SER A 70 0.40 8.84 -0.25
C SER A 70 0.13 7.34 -0.04
N LEU A 71 0.89 6.44 -0.68
CA LEU A 71 0.75 4.99 -0.50
C LEU A 71 0.91 4.55 0.96
N VAL A 72 1.76 5.22 1.73
CA VAL A 72 2.07 4.85 3.12
C VAL A 72 1.43 5.74 4.18
N THR A 73 0.68 6.77 3.78
CA THR A 73 -0.07 7.65 4.69
C THR A 73 -1.58 7.63 4.46
N GLY A 74 -2.01 7.22 3.26
CA GLY A 74 -3.41 7.28 2.84
C GLY A 74 -3.93 8.69 2.63
N LEU A 75 -3.04 9.69 2.50
CA LEU A 75 -3.38 11.10 2.39
C LEU A 75 -3.13 11.62 0.98
N TYR A 76 -3.88 12.65 0.58
CA TYR A 76 -3.54 13.44 -0.61
C TYR A 76 -2.32 14.31 -0.37
N ALA A 77 -1.66 14.74 -1.46
CA ALA A 77 -0.43 15.54 -1.39
C ALA A 77 -0.60 16.83 -0.57
N GLU A 78 -1.72 17.52 -0.71
CA GLU A 78 -2.04 18.71 0.09
C GLU A 78 -2.16 18.44 1.58
N SER A 79 -2.50 17.21 1.98
CA SER A 79 -2.70 16.83 3.38
C SER A 79 -1.42 16.31 4.04
N HIS A 80 -0.55 15.62 3.29
CA HIS A 80 0.72 15.11 3.85
C HIS A 80 1.93 16.03 3.62
N GLY A 81 1.76 17.11 2.84
CA GLY A 81 2.75 18.16 2.68
C GLY A 81 3.95 17.87 1.76
N ILE A 82 4.08 16.68 1.20
CA ILE A 82 5.04 16.38 0.12
C ILE A 82 4.32 16.63 -1.21
N VAL A 83 4.22 17.89 -1.58
CA VAL A 83 3.36 18.32 -2.70
C VAL A 83 3.99 18.14 -4.08
N ALA A 84 5.32 18.02 -4.16
CA ALA A 84 6.05 17.83 -5.41
C ALA A 84 7.43 17.20 -5.16
N ASN A 85 8.15 16.85 -6.25
CA ASN A 85 9.54 16.44 -6.18
C ASN A 85 10.49 17.62 -5.89
N ASN A 86 10.04 18.84 -6.25
CA ASN A 86 10.68 20.11 -5.85
C ASN A 86 9.60 21.02 -5.27
N MET A 87 9.82 21.60 -4.10
CA MET A 87 8.86 22.48 -3.45
C MET A 87 9.53 23.55 -2.62
N TYR A 88 8.81 24.61 -2.35
CA TYR A 88 9.27 25.74 -1.55
C TYR A 88 8.24 26.02 -0.44
N ASP A 89 8.76 26.22 0.76
CA ASP A 89 7.96 26.64 1.89
C ASP A 89 8.15 28.13 2.15
N PRO A 90 7.08 28.94 2.02
CA PRO A 90 7.17 30.39 2.14
C PRO A 90 7.40 30.87 3.58
N VAL A 91 7.06 30.06 4.60
CA VAL A 91 7.26 30.43 6.01
C VAL A 91 8.69 30.20 6.43
N SER A 92 9.22 29.01 6.20
CA SER A 92 10.62 28.68 6.52
C SER A 92 11.60 29.20 5.48
N ARG A 93 11.13 29.61 4.29
CA ARG A 93 11.92 30.02 3.12
C ARG A 93 12.92 28.96 2.67
N LYS A 94 12.57 27.68 2.88
CA LYS A 94 13.40 26.55 2.49
C LYS A 94 12.94 25.97 1.17
N PHE A 95 13.87 25.39 0.41
CA PHE A 95 13.61 24.57 -0.77
C PHE A 95 13.82 23.09 -0.45
N PHE A 96 12.92 22.26 -0.93
CA PHE A 96 13.03 20.81 -0.98
C PHE A 96 13.40 20.36 -2.38
N HIS A 97 14.35 19.44 -2.48
CA HIS A 97 14.69 18.71 -3.70
C HIS A 97 14.91 17.24 -3.35
N VAL A 98 14.58 16.35 -4.26
CA VAL A 98 14.77 14.90 -4.07
C VAL A 98 16.21 14.51 -3.66
N GLY A 99 17.22 15.28 -4.05
CA GLY A 99 18.63 15.10 -3.64
C GLY A 99 18.99 15.69 -2.26
N LYS A 100 18.10 16.43 -1.60
CA LYS A 100 18.28 17.05 -0.27
C LYS A 100 17.03 16.86 0.58
N LYS A 101 16.57 15.63 0.72
CA LYS A 101 15.30 15.22 1.34
C LYS A 101 15.36 14.95 2.84
N ASN A 102 16.54 15.00 3.47
CA ASN A 102 16.78 14.42 4.80
C ASN A 102 16.40 15.33 5.97
N ASP A 103 15.89 16.56 5.73
CA ASP A 103 15.37 17.40 6.80
C ASP A 103 13.98 16.87 7.24
N PRO A 104 13.84 16.34 8.49
CA PRO A 104 12.59 15.78 9.01
C PRO A 104 11.40 16.75 8.96
N TRP A 105 11.70 18.04 8.97
CA TRP A 105 10.69 19.09 8.93
C TRP A 105 9.74 18.98 7.72
N TRP A 106 10.26 18.57 6.56
CA TRP A 106 9.45 18.40 5.34
C TRP A 106 8.40 17.30 5.46
N TRP A 107 8.67 16.27 6.26
CA TRP A 107 7.86 15.06 6.42
C TRP A 107 6.92 15.11 7.63
N SER A 108 6.92 16.23 8.38
CA SER A 108 6.27 16.33 9.69
C SER A 108 4.74 16.42 9.63
N GLU A 109 4.14 16.74 8.47
CA GLU A 109 2.69 16.93 8.33
C GLU A 109 1.91 15.62 8.33
N ALA A 110 2.56 14.48 8.10
CA ALA A 110 1.90 13.16 8.13
C ALA A 110 2.72 12.12 8.90
N GLU A 111 2.07 11.01 9.24
CA GLU A 111 2.67 9.86 9.89
C GLU A 111 2.62 8.66 8.94
N PRO A 112 3.76 8.20 8.41
CA PRO A 112 3.79 7.05 7.51
C PRO A 112 3.61 5.73 8.28
N LEU A 113 3.18 4.69 7.56
CA LEU A 113 2.82 3.39 8.12
C LEU A 113 3.92 2.75 8.98
N TRP A 114 5.21 2.96 8.63
CA TRP A 114 6.30 2.44 9.44
C TRP A 114 6.39 3.09 10.83
N VAL A 115 6.00 4.35 10.99
CA VAL A 115 5.93 5.02 12.30
C VAL A 115 4.72 4.49 13.07
N THR A 116 3.54 4.44 12.44
CA THR A 116 2.34 3.86 13.06
C THR A 116 2.61 2.44 13.55
N ALA A 117 3.26 1.59 12.74
CA ALA A 117 3.57 0.21 13.12
C ALA A 117 4.57 0.11 14.30
N LEU A 118 5.56 1.02 14.37
CA LEU A 118 6.46 1.11 15.52
C LEU A 118 5.71 1.44 16.81
N ASP A 119 4.73 2.36 16.77
CA ASP A 119 3.88 2.71 17.93
C ASP A 119 3.06 1.51 18.42
N TYR A 120 2.76 0.55 17.53
CA TYR A 120 2.12 -0.72 17.86
C TYR A 120 3.10 -1.81 18.32
N GLY A 121 4.39 -1.48 18.46
CA GLY A 121 5.44 -2.40 18.89
C GLY A 121 5.96 -3.32 17.79
N TYR A 122 5.62 -3.08 16.52
CA TYR A 122 6.14 -3.86 15.39
C TYR A 122 7.47 -3.31 14.91
N LYS A 123 8.41 -4.19 14.57
CA LYS A 123 9.60 -3.80 13.82
C LYS A 123 9.24 -3.54 12.37
N THR A 124 9.88 -2.52 11.78
CA THR A 124 9.64 -2.08 10.41
C THR A 124 10.92 -1.96 9.61
N ALA A 125 10.81 -2.01 8.29
CA ALA A 125 11.93 -1.81 7.38
C ALA A 125 11.58 -0.89 6.20
N GLY A 126 12.57 -0.09 5.78
CA GLY A 126 12.50 0.76 4.59
C GLY A 126 13.71 0.53 3.68
N VAL A 127 13.50 0.05 2.47
CA VAL A 127 14.56 -0.15 1.49
C VAL A 127 14.40 0.85 0.38
N MET A 128 15.13 1.95 0.49
CA MET A 128 15.15 3.04 -0.51
C MET A 128 13.80 3.71 -0.75
N TRP A 129 12.80 3.43 0.07
CA TRP A 129 11.49 4.05 -0.03
C TRP A 129 11.57 5.53 0.31
N PRO A 130 10.97 6.45 -0.48
CA PRO A 130 10.98 7.88 -0.19
C PRO A 130 10.56 8.20 1.25
N GLY A 131 11.45 8.85 2.01
CA GLY A 131 11.22 9.24 3.40
C GLY A 131 11.56 8.18 4.44
N SER A 132 11.86 6.92 4.07
CA SER A 132 12.18 5.88 5.06
C SER A 132 13.55 6.03 5.71
N ASP A 133 14.43 6.83 5.15
CA ASP A 133 15.75 7.20 5.69
C ASP A 133 15.72 8.51 6.49
N VAL A 134 14.53 9.04 6.79
CA VAL A 134 14.34 10.29 7.53
C VAL A 134 13.69 10.01 8.90
N ALA A 135 14.15 10.71 9.94
CA ALA A 135 13.59 10.60 11.29
C ALA A 135 12.24 11.34 11.41
N ILE A 136 11.16 10.76 10.87
CA ILE A 136 9.82 11.34 10.92
C ILE A 136 9.24 11.14 12.32
N ARG A 137 8.81 12.24 12.96
CA ARG A 137 8.34 12.23 14.36
C ARG A 137 9.35 11.55 15.32
N ASN A 138 10.64 11.78 15.07
CA ASN A 138 11.78 11.18 15.78
C ASN A 138 11.90 9.65 15.64
N HIS A 139 11.24 9.04 14.66
CA HIS A 139 11.32 7.61 14.39
C HIS A 139 11.84 7.35 12.97
N THR A 140 12.78 6.43 12.86
CA THR A 140 13.13 5.75 11.61
C THR A 140 12.61 4.32 11.66
N PRO A 141 12.43 3.63 10.52
CA PRO A 141 12.23 2.19 10.53
C PRO A 141 13.32 1.47 11.35
N SER A 142 13.01 0.33 11.95
CA SER A 142 13.99 -0.48 12.72
C SER A 142 15.21 -0.86 11.88
N HIS A 143 14.99 -1.05 10.58
CA HIS A 143 16.04 -1.27 9.58
C HIS A 143 15.74 -0.41 8.36
N PHE A 144 16.77 0.22 7.78
CA PHE A 144 16.60 0.93 6.52
C PHE A 144 17.87 0.94 5.68
N LEU A 145 17.69 1.05 4.36
CA LEU A 145 18.75 1.33 3.40
C LEU A 145 18.45 2.69 2.74
N PRO A 146 19.30 3.68 2.87
CA PRO A 146 19.23 4.90 2.09
C PRO A 146 19.33 4.61 0.59
N TYR A 147 18.83 5.53 -0.23
CA TYR A 147 18.88 5.38 -1.68
C TYR A 147 20.31 5.27 -2.20
N ASP A 148 20.61 4.15 -2.86
CA ASP A 148 21.85 3.85 -3.55
C ASP A 148 21.55 2.99 -4.79
N PRO A 149 21.63 3.56 -6.00
CA PRO A 149 21.30 2.84 -7.25
C PRO A 149 22.31 1.74 -7.60
N SER A 150 23.45 1.63 -6.91
CA SER A 150 24.41 0.53 -7.10
C SER A 150 23.98 -0.76 -6.43
N VAL A 151 23.04 -0.72 -5.47
CA VAL A 151 22.51 -1.90 -4.77
C VAL A 151 21.46 -2.57 -5.64
N THR A 152 21.78 -3.77 -6.09
CA THR A 152 20.92 -4.56 -6.98
C THR A 152 19.58 -4.95 -6.32
N PHE A 153 18.55 -5.23 -7.12
CA PHE A 153 17.24 -5.67 -6.60
C PHE A 153 17.38 -6.93 -5.73
N GLY A 154 18.22 -7.90 -6.15
CA GLY A 154 18.48 -9.10 -5.36
C GLY A 154 19.07 -8.83 -3.98
N GLN A 155 19.98 -7.86 -3.87
CA GLN A 155 20.52 -7.42 -2.58
C GLN A 155 19.46 -6.76 -1.71
N ARG A 156 18.58 -5.91 -2.32
CA ARG A 156 17.45 -5.29 -1.61
C ARG A 156 16.48 -6.34 -1.06
N VAL A 157 16.11 -7.33 -1.87
CA VAL A 157 15.26 -8.47 -1.48
C VAL A 157 15.91 -9.31 -0.39
N GLY A 158 17.20 -9.63 -0.51
CA GLY A 158 17.94 -10.39 0.51
C GLY A 158 17.95 -9.71 1.87
N ASN A 159 18.15 -8.37 1.91
CA ASN A 159 18.08 -7.62 3.16
C ASN A 159 16.67 -7.66 3.78
N VAL A 160 15.63 -7.38 2.99
CA VAL A 160 14.24 -7.39 3.47
C VAL A 160 13.84 -8.76 4.01
N THR A 161 14.15 -9.85 3.28
CA THR A 161 13.77 -11.21 3.71
C THR A 161 14.49 -11.61 5.00
N ASN A 162 15.78 -11.26 5.15
CA ASN A 162 16.52 -11.51 6.38
C ASN A 162 15.93 -10.74 7.57
N TRP A 163 15.54 -9.47 7.39
CA TRP A 163 14.91 -8.69 8.45
C TRP A 163 13.52 -9.19 8.83
N ILE A 164 12.74 -9.68 7.86
CA ILE A 164 11.41 -10.28 8.13
C ILE A 164 11.55 -11.61 8.89
N LEU A 165 12.55 -12.42 8.58
CA LEU A 165 12.82 -13.67 9.30
C LEU A 165 13.31 -13.42 10.73
N GLY A 166 14.06 -12.33 10.95
CA GLY A 166 14.75 -12.09 12.20
C GLY A 166 15.93 -13.05 12.44
N ASP A 167 16.54 -12.92 13.60
CA ASP A 167 17.70 -13.75 14.00
C ASP A 167 17.35 -14.95 14.89
N GLY A 168 16.06 -15.21 15.09
CA GLY A 168 15.54 -16.27 15.95
C GLY A 168 15.55 -15.91 17.45
N LYS A 169 16.14 -14.79 17.86
CA LYS A 169 16.13 -14.28 19.23
C LYS A 169 15.09 -13.18 19.42
N GLU A 170 14.87 -12.39 18.39
CA GLU A 170 13.93 -11.29 18.37
C GLU A 170 12.89 -11.48 17.25
N GLU A 171 11.69 -10.91 17.45
CA GLU A 171 10.69 -10.89 16.40
C GLU A 171 11.22 -10.19 15.15
N GLY A 172 10.95 -10.78 13.97
CA GLY A 172 11.28 -10.19 12.70
C GLY A 172 10.40 -8.98 12.36
N VAL A 173 10.76 -8.32 11.27
CA VAL A 173 10.03 -7.17 10.74
C VAL A 173 8.59 -7.57 10.34
N LYS A 174 7.61 -6.77 10.77
CA LYS A 174 6.18 -6.97 10.43
C LYS A 174 5.73 -6.16 9.24
N PHE A 175 6.33 -4.99 9.01
CA PHE A 175 6.09 -4.17 7.82
C PHE A 175 7.39 -3.79 7.15
N ALA A 176 7.49 -4.04 5.85
CA ALA A 176 8.61 -3.61 5.03
C ALA A 176 8.12 -2.92 3.75
N ALA A 177 8.80 -1.84 3.35
CA ALA A 177 8.61 -1.14 2.08
C ALA A 177 9.90 -1.18 1.26
N LEU A 178 9.81 -1.59 -0.02
CA LEU A 178 10.93 -1.71 -0.94
C LEU A 178 10.62 -0.94 -2.23
N TYR A 179 11.57 -0.14 -2.69
CA TYR A 179 11.49 0.64 -3.92
C TYR A 179 12.46 0.14 -4.98
N TRP A 180 12.03 0.20 -6.27
CA TRP A 180 12.84 -0.07 -7.44
C TRP A 180 12.56 0.96 -8.54
N GLU A 181 13.61 1.44 -9.22
CA GLU A 181 13.57 2.60 -10.10
C GLU A 181 13.00 2.34 -11.51
N GLU A 182 12.95 1.08 -11.94
CA GLU A 182 12.39 0.72 -13.24
C GLU A 182 10.90 0.34 -13.14
N PRO A 183 10.10 0.67 -14.16
CA PRO A 183 10.45 1.13 -15.51
C PRO A 183 10.50 2.65 -15.70
N ASP A 184 10.41 3.50 -14.63
CA ASP A 184 10.40 4.96 -14.75
C ASP A 184 11.63 5.51 -15.49
N ARG A 185 12.80 5.06 -15.08
CA ARG A 185 14.07 5.50 -15.67
C ARG A 185 14.11 5.27 -17.17
N SER A 186 13.73 4.08 -17.62
CA SER A 186 13.65 3.73 -19.04
C SER A 186 12.53 4.48 -19.75
N GLY A 187 11.38 4.66 -19.09
CA GLY A 187 10.27 5.45 -19.58
C GLY A 187 10.65 6.91 -19.84
N HIS A 188 11.39 7.53 -18.94
CA HIS A 188 11.92 8.87 -19.14
C HIS A 188 12.90 8.95 -20.33
N LEU A 189 13.80 7.99 -20.44
CA LEU A 189 14.88 8.03 -21.44
C LEU A 189 14.36 7.77 -22.87
N TYR A 190 13.52 6.74 -23.01
CA TYR A 190 13.12 6.25 -24.33
C TYR A 190 11.66 6.60 -24.71
N GLY A 191 10.85 6.99 -23.73
CA GLY A 191 9.41 7.18 -23.87
C GLY A 191 8.65 5.85 -23.80
N PRO A 192 7.39 5.87 -23.26
CA PRO A 192 6.58 4.67 -23.07
C PRO A 192 6.13 4.01 -24.39
N ASP A 193 6.22 4.71 -25.53
CA ASP A 193 5.85 4.20 -26.85
C ASP A 193 7.00 3.49 -27.55
N ASN A 194 8.23 3.57 -27.04
CA ASN A 194 9.35 2.78 -27.55
C ASN A 194 9.24 1.34 -27.05
N THR A 195 8.48 0.53 -27.79
CA THR A 195 8.16 -0.85 -27.43
C THR A 195 9.40 -1.73 -27.26
N THR A 196 10.48 -1.47 -27.99
CA THR A 196 11.72 -2.27 -27.92
C THR A 196 12.45 -2.04 -26.61
N GLU A 197 12.68 -0.80 -26.21
CA GLU A 197 13.40 -0.48 -24.98
C GLU A 197 12.52 -0.73 -23.74
N MET A 198 11.23 -0.41 -23.81
CA MET A 198 10.29 -0.73 -22.74
C MET A 198 10.11 -2.24 -22.53
N ALA A 199 10.16 -3.05 -23.59
CA ALA A 199 10.14 -4.51 -23.45
C ALA A 199 11.34 -5.04 -22.63
N LYS A 200 12.54 -4.44 -22.80
CA LYS A 200 13.73 -4.79 -22.01
C LYS A 200 13.56 -4.39 -20.54
N ALA A 201 13.14 -3.17 -20.28
CA ALA A 201 12.92 -2.67 -18.91
C ALA A 201 11.84 -3.48 -18.17
N LEU A 202 10.72 -3.76 -18.83
CA LEU A 202 9.62 -4.52 -18.24
C LEU A 202 9.96 -6.01 -18.07
N LYS A 203 10.82 -6.57 -18.96
CA LYS A 203 11.37 -7.90 -18.74
C LYS A 203 12.25 -7.95 -17.48
N GLU A 204 13.10 -6.95 -17.27
CA GLU A 204 13.89 -6.84 -16.04
C GLU A 204 12.99 -6.75 -14.79
N VAL A 205 11.94 -5.93 -14.83
CA VAL A 205 10.95 -5.83 -13.75
C VAL A 205 10.28 -7.17 -13.49
N ASP A 206 9.86 -7.89 -14.53
CA ASP A 206 9.24 -9.22 -14.37
C ASP A 206 10.21 -10.26 -13.84
N ASP A 207 11.47 -10.25 -14.30
CA ASP A 207 12.54 -11.11 -13.77
C ASP A 207 12.81 -10.82 -12.29
N ASN A 208 12.80 -9.55 -11.88
CA ASN A 208 12.93 -9.11 -10.48
C ASN A 208 11.76 -9.60 -9.60
N ILE A 209 10.54 -9.58 -10.13
CA ILE A 209 9.38 -10.17 -9.44
C ILE A 209 9.55 -11.68 -9.30
N GLY A 210 10.05 -12.36 -10.32
CA GLY A 210 10.40 -13.80 -10.26
C GLY A 210 11.46 -14.11 -9.20
N LEU A 211 12.47 -13.25 -9.09
CA LEU A 211 13.51 -13.36 -8.07
C LEU A 211 12.93 -13.17 -6.67
N LEU A 212 12.07 -12.15 -6.45
CA LEU A 212 11.38 -11.94 -5.18
C LEU A 212 10.56 -13.17 -4.76
N VAL A 213 9.74 -13.71 -5.66
CA VAL A 213 8.92 -14.90 -5.40
C VAL A 213 9.80 -16.12 -5.07
N SER A 214 10.91 -16.30 -5.80
CA SER A 214 11.85 -17.39 -5.58
C SER A 214 12.52 -17.28 -4.21
N GLU A 215 12.92 -16.09 -3.81
CA GLU A 215 13.53 -15.83 -2.50
C GLU A 215 12.53 -16.06 -1.35
N LEU A 216 11.29 -15.59 -1.49
CA LEU A 216 10.24 -15.85 -0.50
C LEU A 216 9.91 -17.35 -0.37
N LYS A 217 9.98 -18.12 -1.47
CA LYS A 217 9.84 -19.59 -1.42
C LYS A 217 11.05 -20.25 -0.74
N ARG A 218 12.26 -19.84 -1.10
CA ARG A 218 13.50 -20.37 -0.52
C ARG A 218 13.58 -20.18 0.99
N THR A 219 13.07 -19.04 1.47
CA THR A 219 13.07 -18.67 2.91
C THR A 219 11.87 -19.20 3.67
N GLY A 220 10.90 -19.86 3.01
CA GLY A 220 9.66 -20.34 3.63
C GLY A 220 8.64 -19.24 3.95
N LEU A 221 8.86 -18.02 3.50
CA LEU A 221 7.91 -16.89 3.71
C LEU A 221 6.72 -16.96 2.76
N TRP A 222 6.87 -17.56 1.57
CA TRP A 222 5.77 -17.65 0.59
C TRP A 222 4.54 -18.36 1.18
N GLY A 223 3.38 -17.70 1.07
CA GLY A 223 2.14 -18.18 1.68
C GLY A 223 1.97 -17.81 3.16
N HIS A 224 3.01 -17.27 3.81
CA HIS A 224 2.99 -16.80 5.19
C HIS A 224 3.17 -15.30 5.34
N ILE A 225 3.38 -14.59 4.24
CA ILE A 225 3.53 -13.14 4.13
C ILE A 225 2.49 -12.57 3.19
N ASN A 226 1.99 -11.37 3.46
CA ASN A 226 1.26 -10.59 2.49
C ASN A 226 2.25 -9.76 1.66
N VAL A 227 2.14 -9.84 0.33
CA VAL A 227 2.97 -9.08 -0.61
C VAL A 227 2.07 -8.22 -1.46
N LEU A 228 2.34 -6.93 -1.47
CA LEU A 228 1.73 -5.94 -2.36
C LEU A 228 2.79 -5.46 -3.33
N ILE A 229 2.51 -5.53 -4.63
CA ILE A 229 3.32 -4.93 -5.69
C ILE A 229 2.50 -3.80 -6.30
N ALA A 230 2.98 -2.58 -6.16
CA ALA A 230 2.33 -1.38 -6.66
C ALA A 230 3.28 -0.55 -7.50
N SER A 231 2.76 0.49 -8.12
CA SER A 231 3.53 1.61 -8.64
C SER A 231 2.87 2.91 -8.19
N ASP A 232 3.59 3.97 -8.28
CA ASP A 232 3.21 5.31 -7.83
C ASP A 232 2.52 6.12 -8.95
N HIS A 233 2.94 5.96 -10.19
CA HIS A 233 2.37 6.63 -11.37
C HIS A 233 2.64 5.84 -12.65
N GLY A 234 2.08 6.33 -13.74
CA GLY A 234 2.40 5.90 -15.09
C GLY A 234 3.41 6.80 -15.79
N MET A 235 3.33 6.86 -17.12
CA MET A 235 4.26 7.62 -17.99
C MET A 235 3.55 8.04 -19.28
N ALA A 236 3.74 9.28 -19.72
CA ALA A 236 3.23 9.79 -21.00
C ALA A 236 4.36 10.02 -21.99
N GLN A 237 4.09 9.79 -23.29
CA GLN A 237 5.03 10.04 -24.36
C GLN A 237 5.15 11.55 -24.63
N CYS A 238 6.37 12.07 -24.56
CA CYS A 238 6.72 13.44 -24.90
C CYS A 238 7.39 13.55 -26.29
N SER A 239 7.50 14.79 -26.79
CA SER A 239 8.15 15.10 -28.04
C SER A 239 8.94 16.40 -27.93
N THR A 240 10.07 16.46 -28.61
CA THR A 240 10.89 17.69 -28.76
C THR A 240 10.16 18.84 -29.47
N GLU A 241 9.04 18.53 -30.11
CA GLU A 241 8.19 19.50 -30.83
C GLU A 241 7.05 20.03 -29.96
N ARG A 242 6.69 19.31 -28.87
CA ARG A 242 5.61 19.70 -27.95
C ARG A 242 6.17 20.41 -26.72
N LEU A 243 6.75 21.59 -26.95
CA LEU A 243 7.36 22.42 -25.91
C LEU A 243 6.57 23.70 -25.68
N ILE A 244 6.34 24.00 -24.41
CA ILE A 244 5.74 25.25 -23.93
C ILE A 244 6.85 26.07 -23.28
N ARG A 245 7.26 27.15 -23.92
CA ARG A 245 8.31 28.03 -23.40
C ARG A 245 7.71 29.05 -22.46
N LEU A 246 7.96 28.89 -21.16
CA LEU A 246 7.40 29.77 -20.14
C LEU A 246 7.84 31.22 -20.32
N ASP A 247 9.09 31.43 -20.80
CA ASP A 247 9.67 32.75 -21.08
C ASP A 247 9.03 33.47 -22.29
N ASP A 248 8.26 32.78 -23.11
CA ASP A 248 7.48 33.40 -24.17
C ASP A 248 6.13 33.93 -23.64
N CYS A 249 5.70 33.46 -22.47
CA CYS A 249 4.45 33.83 -21.80
C CYS A 249 4.66 34.87 -20.70
N LEU A 250 5.72 34.76 -19.93
CA LEU A 250 6.03 35.62 -18.79
C LEU A 250 7.47 36.14 -18.86
N ARG A 251 7.69 37.34 -18.36
CA ARG A 251 9.05 37.87 -18.22
C ARG A 251 9.81 37.06 -17.15
N PRO A 252 11.08 36.68 -17.37
CA PRO A 252 11.84 35.87 -16.43
C PRO A 252 12.03 36.51 -15.02
N ASP A 253 11.98 37.83 -14.94
CA ASP A 253 12.12 38.60 -13.68
C ASP A 253 10.80 38.77 -12.91
N SER A 254 9.64 38.45 -13.54
CA SER A 254 8.33 38.58 -12.92
C SER A 254 7.96 37.44 -11.97
N TYR A 255 8.77 36.36 -11.91
CA TYR A 255 8.46 35.20 -11.08
C TYR A 255 9.71 34.43 -10.61
N THR A 256 9.52 33.59 -9.60
CA THR A 256 10.47 32.54 -9.19
C THR A 256 9.87 31.17 -9.48
N LEU A 257 10.61 30.36 -10.23
CA LEU A 257 10.19 28.99 -10.56
C LEU A 257 10.58 28.04 -9.43
N VAL A 258 9.62 27.26 -8.95
CA VAL A 258 9.82 26.27 -7.89
C VAL A 258 9.88 24.84 -8.45
N ASP A 259 8.94 24.49 -9.34
CA ASP A 259 8.98 23.26 -10.15
C ASP A 259 8.55 23.59 -11.57
N LEU A 260 8.96 22.78 -12.55
CA LEU A 260 8.86 23.20 -13.96
C LEU A 260 7.90 22.34 -14.77
N THR A 261 8.10 21.05 -14.86
CA THR A 261 7.39 20.21 -15.83
C THR A 261 6.90 18.89 -15.26
N PRO A 262 5.75 18.39 -15.74
CA PRO A 262 4.75 18.99 -16.62
C PRO A 262 3.77 19.91 -15.88
N VAL A 263 3.94 20.08 -14.60
CA VAL A 263 3.21 21.01 -13.74
C VAL A 263 4.20 22.01 -13.17
N ALA A 264 4.09 23.28 -13.64
CA ALA A 264 4.96 24.33 -13.11
C ALA A 264 4.32 24.96 -11.86
N ALA A 265 5.17 25.16 -10.85
CA ALA A 265 4.84 25.84 -9.60
C ALA A 265 5.58 27.19 -9.57
N ILE A 266 4.83 28.27 -9.53
CA ILE A 266 5.33 29.63 -9.73
C ILE A 266 5.05 30.48 -8.50
N LEU A 267 6.10 31.08 -7.95
CA LEU A 267 6.01 32.14 -6.98
C LEU A 267 6.05 33.51 -7.71
N PRO A 268 4.93 34.24 -7.81
CA PRO A 268 4.87 35.47 -8.55
C PRO A 268 5.57 36.63 -7.81
N ASN A 269 6.26 37.49 -8.57
CA ASN A 269 6.80 38.76 -8.09
C ASN A 269 5.89 39.94 -8.48
N GLU A 270 4.84 39.67 -9.26
CA GLU A 270 3.84 40.62 -9.77
C GLU A 270 2.44 40.11 -9.43
N ASP A 271 1.39 40.80 -9.94
CA ASP A 271 -0.01 40.41 -9.71
C ASP A 271 -0.31 38.99 -10.26
N PRO A 272 -0.67 38.02 -9.40
CA PRO A 272 -0.88 36.63 -9.80
C PRO A 272 -2.08 36.46 -10.74
N GLU A 273 -3.16 37.22 -10.58
CA GLU A 273 -4.36 37.15 -11.43
C GLU A 273 -4.04 37.57 -12.88
N ALA A 274 -3.28 38.66 -13.03
CA ALA A 274 -2.81 39.11 -14.33
C ALA A 274 -1.90 38.07 -14.98
N MET A 275 -1.00 37.43 -14.21
CA MET A 275 -0.09 36.41 -14.70
C MET A 275 -0.85 35.14 -15.17
N VAL A 276 -1.84 34.67 -14.41
CA VAL A 276 -2.70 33.54 -14.79
C VAL A 276 -3.46 33.85 -16.08
N THR A 277 -3.96 35.10 -16.22
CA THR A 277 -4.64 35.54 -17.43
C THR A 277 -3.70 35.52 -18.65
N LEU A 278 -2.47 35.97 -18.49
CA LEU A 278 -1.45 35.95 -19.56
C LEU A 278 -1.10 34.52 -19.94
N LEU A 279 -0.82 33.65 -18.98
CA LEU A 279 -0.49 32.23 -19.20
C LEU A 279 -1.59 31.52 -19.99
N ASN A 280 -2.86 31.66 -19.58
CA ASN A 280 -3.99 31.01 -20.25
C ASN A 280 -4.27 31.55 -21.67
N LYS A 281 -3.76 32.73 -22.01
CA LYS A 281 -3.83 33.28 -23.39
C LYS A 281 -2.59 32.93 -24.22
N CYS A 282 -1.48 32.58 -23.58
CA CYS A 282 -0.19 32.42 -24.23
C CYS A 282 -0.11 31.13 -25.05
N HIS A 283 -0.59 30.02 -24.53
CA HIS A 283 -0.45 28.71 -25.12
C HIS A 283 -1.69 27.84 -24.95
N ALA A 284 -2.16 27.21 -26.04
CA ALA A 284 -3.39 26.42 -26.01
C ALA A 284 -3.30 25.13 -25.18
N HIS A 285 -2.09 24.62 -24.92
CA HIS A 285 -1.84 23.34 -24.23
C HIS A 285 -1.34 23.52 -22.80
N ILE A 286 -1.71 24.63 -22.15
CA ILE A 286 -1.55 24.81 -20.72
C ILE A 286 -2.84 25.31 -20.10
N LYS A 287 -3.01 25.02 -18.83
CA LYS A 287 -4.00 25.65 -17.98
C LYS A 287 -3.34 26.12 -16.70
N ALA A 288 -3.37 27.43 -16.51
CA ALA A 288 -2.88 28.08 -15.30
C ALA A 288 -4.03 28.33 -14.35
N TYR A 289 -3.78 28.14 -13.06
CA TYR A 289 -4.72 28.36 -11.97
C TYR A 289 -4.06 29.21 -10.89
N LEU A 290 -4.83 30.07 -10.26
CA LEU A 290 -4.54 30.44 -8.89
C LEU A 290 -4.70 29.18 -8.00
N LYS A 291 -3.96 29.09 -6.93
CA LYS A 291 -4.00 27.92 -6.04
C LYS A 291 -5.43 27.60 -5.55
N GLU A 292 -6.19 28.63 -5.21
CA GLU A 292 -7.58 28.53 -4.76
C GLU A 292 -8.58 28.12 -5.85
N ASP A 293 -8.22 28.27 -7.13
CA ASP A 293 -9.06 27.93 -8.28
C ASP A 293 -8.75 26.53 -8.86
N ILE A 294 -7.83 25.81 -8.25
CA ILE A 294 -7.52 24.44 -8.66
C ILE A 294 -8.76 23.56 -8.42
N PRO A 295 -9.20 22.75 -9.42
CA PRO A 295 -10.37 21.91 -9.28
C PRO A 295 -10.32 20.99 -8.05
N ASP A 296 -11.38 20.98 -7.24
CA ASP A 296 -11.50 20.22 -5.98
C ASP A 296 -11.15 18.72 -6.14
N ARG A 297 -11.47 18.12 -7.31
CA ARG A 297 -11.15 16.71 -7.60
C ARG A 297 -9.66 16.37 -7.56
N LEU A 298 -8.78 17.38 -7.70
CA LEU A 298 -7.33 17.20 -7.68
C LEU A 298 -6.77 17.16 -6.26
N HIS A 299 -7.52 17.63 -5.26
CA HIS A 299 -7.06 17.72 -3.88
C HIS A 299 -5.67 18.35 -3.75
N TYR A 300 -5.54 19.58 -4.34
CA TYR A 300 -4.24 20.23 -4.51
C TYR A 300 -4.32 21.75 -4.34
N SER A 301 -5.09 22.22 -3.34
CA SER A 301 -5.27 23.66 -3.07
C SER A 301 -5.00 24.05 -1.60
N HIS A 302 -4.97 23.11 -0.66
CA HIS A 302 -5.00 23.37 0.77
C HIS A 302 -3.67 23.14 1.51
N ASN A 303 -2.54 23.43 0.87
CA ASN A 303 -1.24 23.37 1.56
C ASN A 303 -0.44 24.65 1.33
N ILE A 304 0.31 25.08 2.35
CA ILE A 304 1.13 26.30 2.29
C ILE A 304 2.30 26.19 1.32
N ARG A 305 2.76 24.95 1.04
CA ARG A 305 3.87 24.64 0.11
C ARG A 305 3.43 24.64 -1.35
N LEU A 306 2.11 24.73 -1.60
CA LEU A 306 1.58 24.95 -2.95
C LEU A 306 1.78 26.41 -3.31
N GLN A 307 2.43 26.65 -4.44
CA GLN A 307 2.71 28.01 -4.90
C GLN A 307 1.45 28.72 -5.37
N PRO A 308 1.40 30.06 -5.33
CA PRO A 308 0.21 30.82 -5.69
C PRO A 308 -0.29 30.56 -7.11
N ILE A 309 0.59 30.21 -8.05
CA ILE A 309 0.22 29.88 -9.44
C ILE A 309 0.71 28.47 -9.77
N ILE A 310 -0.21 27.64 -10.23
CA ILE A 310 0.05 26.29 -10.75
C ILE A 310 -0.33 26.22 -12.22
N VAL A 311 0.63 25.80 -13.06
CA VAL A 311 0.44 25.68 -14.51
C VAL A 311 0.51 24.21 -14.88
N VAL A 312 -0.56 23.66 -15.43
CA VAL A 312 -0.67 22.26 -15.82
C VAL A 312 -0.58 22.17 -17.34
N ALA A 313 0.35 21.40 -17.87
CA ALA A 313 0.44 21.11 -19.30
C ALA A 313 -0.52 19.99 -19.70
N ASP A 314 -1.00 20.03 -20.94
CA ASP A 314 -1.69 18.90 -21.55
C ASP A 314 -0.74 17.69 -21.68
N GLU A 315 -1.30 16.47 -21.72
CA GLU A 315 -0.52 15.24 -21.87
C GLU A 315 0.46 15.28 -23.05
N GLY A 316 1.69 14.91 -22.75
CA GLY A 316 2.78 14.85 -23.72
C GLY A 316 3.41 16.21 -24.06
N TRP A 317 2.92 17.31 -23.48
CA TRP A 317 3.55 18.62 -23.58
C TRP A 317 4.51 18.86 -22.41
N THR A 318 5.62 19.51 -22.69
CA THR A 318 6.67 19.78 -21.71
C THR A 318 6.85 21.28 -21.54
N ILE A 319 6.72 21.76 -20.29
CA ILE A 319 7.01 23.17 -19.96
C ILE A 319 8.53 23.29 -19.81
N VAL A 320 9.11 24.28 -20.49
CA VAL A 320 10.56 24.55 -20.50
C VAL A 320 10.83 26.05 -20.33
N GLN A 321 12.06 26.38 -19.89
CA GLN A 321 12.62 27.75 -19.97
C GLN A 321 13.62 27.85 -21.13
N ARG A 322 13.95 29.07 -21.55
CA ARG A 322 14.97 29.31 -22.61
C ARG A 322 16.31 28.69 -22.21
N GLY A 323 16.92 27.99 -23.16
CA GLY A 323 18.19 27.28 -22.93
C GLY A 323 18.05 25.85 -22.43
N ASN A 324 16.90 25.45 -21.93
CA ASN A 324 16.65 24.05 -21.56
C ASN A 324 16.44 23.19 -22.82
N LYS A 325 17.14 22.07 -22.87
CA LYS A 325 16.92 21.03 -23.88
C LYS A 325 15.97 19.99 -23.32
N LEU A 326 15.09 19.46 -24.15
CA LEU A 326 14.34 18.28 -23.81
C LEU A 326 15.30 17.08 -23.88
N GLU A 327 15.59 16.48 -22.74
CA GLU A 327 16.44 15.29 -22.65
C GLU A 327 15.61 14.02 -22.44
N LYS A 328 14.35 14.17 -22.06
CA LYS A 328 13.45 13.07 -21.69
C LYS A 328 12.32 12.91 -22.69
N LEU A 329 12.13 11.71 -23.22
CA LEU A 329 11.06 11.36 -24.16
C LEU A 329 9.79 10.88 -23.47
N GLY A 330 9.84 10.60 -22.15
CA GLY A 330 8.69 10.33 -21.32
C GLY A 330 8.63 11.27 -20.13
N GLN A 331 7.42 11.63 -19.71
CA GLN A 331 7.16 12.45 -18.53
C GLN A 331 5.90 11.98 -17.80
N HIS A 332 5.89 12.25 -16.51
CA HIS A 332 4.75 12.05 -15.61
C HIS A 332 4.60 13.27 -14.70
N GLY A 333 3.47 13.39 -14.01
CA GLY A 333 3.13 14.56 -13.22
C GLY A 333 1.84 15.25 -13.73
N TYR A 334 1.30 14.81 -14.85
CA TYR A 334 0.07 15.33 -15.46
C TYR A 334 -1.16 15.03 -14.58
N ASP A 335 -2.33 15.46 -15.08
CA ASP A 335 -3.62 15.21 -14.46
C ASP A 335 -3.80 13.71 -14.13
N ASN A 336 -4.17 13.39 -12.90
CA ASN A 336 -4.40 12.03 -12.44
C ASN A 336 -5.70 11.39 -12.95
N GLY A 337 -6.48 12.11 -13.73
CA GLY A 337 -7.59 11.56 -14.51
C GLY A 337 -7.17 10.92 -15.84
N LEU A 338 -5.90 11.07 -16.24
CA LEU A 338 -5.37 10.49 -17.47
C LEU A 338 -4.97 9.03 -17.28
N PRO A 339 -5.46 8.09 -18.10
CA PRO A 339 -5.11 6.67 -18.00
C PRO A 339 -3.60 6.41 -18.10
N SER A 340 -2.86 7.25 -18.83
CA SER A 340 -1.41 7.17 -18.93
C SER A 340 -0.68 7.43 -17.60
N MET A 341 -1.35 8.08 -16.64
CA MET A 341 -0.82 8.34 -15.31
C MET A 341 -1.20 7.27 -14.30
N HIS A 342 -2.13 6.36 -14.63
CA HIS A 342 -2.59 5.32 -13.72
C HIS A 342 -1.56 4.20 -13.60
N PRO A 343 -1.11 3.87 -12.38
CA PRO A 343 -0.38 2.65 -12.07
C PRO A 343 -1.33 1.49 -11.76
N PHE A 344 -0.80 0.37 -11.26
CA PHE A 344 -1.55 -0.83 -10.89
C PHE A 344 -1.26 -1.27 -9.45
N LEU A 345 -2.03 -2.25 -8.95
CA LEU A 345 -1.74 -3.00 -7.72
C LEU A 345 -1.96 -4.49 -7.95
N ALA A 346 -0.96 -5.30 -7.64
CA ALA A 346 -1.11 -6.74 -7.49
C ALA A 346 -0.79 -7.14 -6.05
N ALA A 347 -1.53 -8.10 -5.49
CA ALA A 347 -1.22 -8.57 -4.16
C ALA A 347 -1.48 -10.07 -4.00
N THR A 348 -0.72 -10.70 -3.11
CA THR A 348 -0.88 -12.13 -2.76
C THR A 348 -0.53 -12.35 -1.29
N GLY A 349 -0.99 -13.44 -0.74
CA GLY A 349 -0.72 -13.82 0.64
C GLY A 349 -1.94 -14.37 1.36
N PRO A 350 -1.79 -14.74 2.63
CA PRO A 350 -2.83 -15.45 3.38
C PRO A 350 -4.15 -14.68 3.55
N ASN A 351 -4.11 -13.36 3.48
CA ASN A 351 -5.29 -12.51 3.66
C ASN A 351 -5.97 -12.12 2.35
N PHE A 352 -5.43 -12.45 1.18
CA PHE A 352 -5.99 -12.08 -0.11
C PHE A 352 -6.82 -13.20 -0.74
N ARG A 353 -7.83 -12.83 -1.52
CA ARG A 353 -8.52 -13.77 -2.42
C ARG A 353 -7.53 -14.31 -3.45
N GLN A 354 -7.91 -15.40 -4.10
CA GLN A 354 -7.15 -15.98 -5.20
C GLN A 354 -7.86 -15.76 -6.53
N GLY A 355 -7.09 -15.34 -7.54
CA GLY A 355 -7.58 -15.15 -8.91
C GLY A 355 -8.64 -14.03 -9.04
N TYR A 356 -8.71 -13.10 -8.09
CA TYR A 356 -9.72 -12.05 -8.08
C TYR A 356 -9.19 -10.75 -8.69
N ARG A 357 -10.04 -10.07 -9.46
CA ARG A 357 -9.66 -8.82 -10.15
C ARG A 357 -10.74 -7.77 -9.98
N ILE A 358 -10.31 -6.51 -9.90
CA ILE A 358 -11.16 -5.33 -10.00
C ILE A 358 -10.54 -4.35 -10.98
N SER A 359 -11.38 -3.55 -11.60
CA SER A 359 -10.94 -2.56 -12.59
C SER A 359 -10.14 -1.43 -11.98
N SER A 360 -10.58 -0.87 -10.84
CA SER A 360 -9.92 0.30 -10.27
C SER A 360 -10.04 0.41 -8.76
N LEU A 361 -9.09 1.17 -8.15
CA LEU A 361 -9.07 1.55 -6.75
C LEU A 361 -8.36 2.92 -6.63
N GLN A 362 -8.62 3.66 -5.54
CA GLN A 362 -7.83 4.85 -5.23
C GLN A 362 -6.53 4.44 -4.53
N SER A 363 -5.39 5.04 -4.88
CA SER A 363 -4.10 4.71 -4.25
C SER A 363 -4.09 4.98 -2.74
N VAL A 364 -4.82 5.99 -2.27
CA VAL A 364 -4.98 6.31 -0.85
C VAL A 364 -5.69 5.21 -0.05
N ASP A 365 -6.42 4.28 -0.69
CA ASP A 365 -7.08 3.14 -0.04
C ASP A 365 -6.11 2.03 0.37
N ILE A 366 -4.89 2.05 -0.18
CA ILE A 366 -3.85 1.05 0.13
C ILE A 366 -3.39 1.18 1.58
N TYR A 367 -3.30 2.39 2.12
CA TYR A 367 -2.91 2.60 3.51
C TYR A 367 -3.87 1.94 4.52
N PRO A 368 -5.20 2.23 4.53
CA PRO A 368 -6.11 1.54 5.44
C PRO A 368 -6.22 0.04 5.17
N LEU A 369 -6.01 -0.44 3.93
CA LEU A 369 -5.87 -1.87 3.64
C LEU A 369 -4.66 -2.47 4.36
N MET A 370 -3.49 -1.84 4.28
CA MET A 370 -2.27 -2.30 4.95
C MET A 370 -2.41 -2.27 6.48
N CYS A 371 -3.04 -1.24 7.04
CA CYS A 371 -3.34 -1.18 8.48
C CYS A 371 -4.23 -2.37 8.91
N HIS A 372 -5.25 -2.70 8.12
CA HIS A 372 -6.11 -3.86 8.39
C HIS A 372 -5.33 -5.17 8.34
N LEU A 373 -4.46 -5.38 7.34
CA LEU A 373 -3.60 -6.57 7.22
C LEU A 373 -2.65 -6.73 8.42
N LEU A 374 -2.21 -5.63 9.00
CA LEU A 374 -1.36 -5.59 10.19
C LEU A 374 -2.14 -5.57 11.50
N SER A 375 -3.50 -5.67 11.45
CA SER A 375 -4.38 -5.61 12.61
C SER A 375 -4.22 -4.34 13.44
N MET A 376 -3.97 -3.20 12.78
CA MET A 376 -3.82 -1.88 13.39
C MET A 376 -4.94 -0.94 12.93
N PRO A 377 -5.46 -0.05 13.80
CA PRO A 377 -6.32 1.04 13.35
C PRO A 377 -5.50 2.04 12.51
N PRO A 378 -6.03 2.50 11.37
CA PRO A 378 -5.38 3.52 10.58
C PRO A 378 -5.40 4.87 11.32
N ARG A 379 -4.37 5.70 11.11
CA ARG A 379 -4.43 7.12 11.46
C ARG A 379 -5.43 7.85 10.56
N PRO A 380 -5.87 9.07 10.91
CA PRO A 380 -6.72 9.87 10.02
C PRO A 380 -6.15 9.93 8.61
N ASN A 381 -6.94 9.58 7.61
CA ASN A 381 -6.51 9.49 6.21
C ASN A 381 -7.71 9.72 5.26
N ASN A 382 -7.43 9.86 3.98
CA ASN A 382 -8.42 10.10 2.92
C ASN A 382 -8.92 8.81 2.26
N GLY A 383 -8.26 7.68 2.53
CA GLY A 383 -8.64 6.38 1.99
C GLY A 383 -9.76 5.69 2.77
N THR A 384 -10.27 4.60 2.26
CA THR A 384 -11.23 3.75 2.96
C THR A 384 -11.02 2.27 2.68
N LEU A 385 -11.01 1.47 3.75
CA LEU A 385 -10.98 0.02 3.62
C LEU A 385 -12.18 -0.54 2.86
N THR A 386 -13.33 0.15 2.90
CA THR A 386 -14.57 -0.32 2.27
C THR A 386 -14.38 -0.60 0.78
N ARG A 387 -13.67 0.25 0.05
CA ARG A 387 -13.38 0.05 -1.38
C ARG A 387 -12.41 -1.11 -1.62
N ALA A 388 -11.42 -1.30 -0.75
CA ALA A 388 -10.40 -2.35 -0.89
C ALA A 388 -10.80 -3.70 -0.28
N ARG A 389 -11.85 -3.75 0.55
CA ARG A 389 -12.27 -4.96 1.28
C ARG A 389 -12.60 -6.14 0.38
N CYS A 390 -13.06 -5.90 -0.84
CA CYS A 390 -13.37 -6.95 -1.83
C CYS A 390 -12.12 -7.77 -2.23
N LEU A 391 -10.90 -7.25 -2.04
CA LEU A 391 -9.65 -7.94 -2.31
C LEU A 391 -9.33 -9.01 -1.26
N LEU A 392 -9.89 -8.88 -0.06
CA LEU A 392 -9.56 -9.75 1.07
C LEU A 392 -10.29 -11.09 0.98
N ALA A 393 -9.61 -12.15 1.40
CA ALA A 393 -10.24 -13.44 1.63
C ALA A 393 -11.34 -13.31 2.69
N ALA A 394 -12.35 -14.17 2.61
CA ALA A 394 -13.36 -14.23 3.65
C ALA A 394 -12.67 -14.60 4.99
N GLU A 395 -12.92 -13.82 6.01
CA GLU A 395 -12.45 -14.16 7.36
C GLU A 395 -13.15 -15.46 7.78
N THR A 396 -12.40 -16.55 7.90
CA THR A 396 -12.89 -17.78 8.50
C THR A 396 -12.96 -17.49 10.01
N ARG A 397 -14.15 -17.21 10.51
CA ARG A 397 -14.39 -16.96 11.95
C ARG A 397 -14.27 -18.28 12.72
N TRP A 398 -13.04 -18.77 12.84
CA TRP A 398 -12.73 -19.98 13.59
C TRP A 398 -13.21 -19.92 15.04
N ASP A 399 -13.23 -18.74 15.64
CA ASP A 399 -13.84 -18.45 16.93
C ASP A 399 -15.32 -18.82 16.97
N VAL A 400 -16.08 -18.44 15.96
CA VAL A 400 -17.51 -18.79 15.82
C VAL A 400 -17.69 -20.30 15.59
N VAL A 401 -16.90 -20.89 14.70
CA VAL A 401 -16.94 -22.34 14.43
C VAL A 401 -16.59 -23.13 15.69
N LEU A 402 -15.53 -22.74 16.40
CA LEU A 402 -15.13 -23.38 17.64
C LEU A 402 -16.19 -23.23 18.73
N THR A 403 -16.80 -22.06 18.86
CA THR A 403 -17.90 -21.81 19.80
C THR A 403 -19.10 -22.70 19.50
N ILE A 404 -19.48 -22.83 18.22
CA ILE A 404 -20.58 -23.74 17.82
C ILE A 404 -20.24 -25.19 18.16
N LEU A 405 -19.01 -25.65 17.86
CA LEU A 405 -18.58 -27.02 18.17
C LEU A 405 -18.57 -27.29 19.68
N LEU A 406 -18.16 -26.33 20.50
CA LEU A 406 -18.19 -26.44 21.97
C LEU A 406 -19.63 -26.51 22.51
N LEU A 407 -20.54 -25.68 21.99
CA LEU A 407 -21.95 -25.72 22.37
C LEU A 407 -22.63 -27.04 21.99
N VAL A 408 -22.35 -27.56 20.78
CA VAL A 408 -22.85 -28.87 20.34
C VAL A 408 -22.29 -30.00 21.23
N GLY A 409 -21.00 -29.96 21.52
CA GLY A 409 -20.36 -30.92 22.42
C GLY A 409 -20.95 -30.91 23.83
N LEU A 410 -21.21 -29.72 24.38
CA LEU A 410 -21.87 -29.56 25.69
C LEU A 410 -23.30 -30.11 25.71
N LEU A 411 -24.08 -29.83 24.65
CA LEU A 411 -25.45 -30.34 24.47
C LEU A 411 -25.47 -31.89 24.44
N LEU A 412 -24.56 -32.49 23.68
CA LEU A 412 -24.43 -33.95 23.60
C LEU A 412 -24.06 -34.56 24.93
N LEU A 413 -23.19 -33.92 25.72
CA LEU A 413 -22.80 -34.31 27.06
C LEU A 413 -24.02 -34.31 28.02
N VAL A 414 -24.80 -33.21 28.00
CA VAL A 414 -26.03 -33.08 28.81
C VAL A 414 -27.05 -34.18 28.47
N ILE A 415 -27.27 -34.44 27.18
CA ILE A 415 -28.18 -35.50 26.71
C ILE A 415 -27.67 -36.86 27.21
N THR A 416 -26.37 -37.14 27.09
CA THR A 416 -25.78 -38.42 27.55
C THR A 416 -25.96 -38.60 29.04
N VAL A 417 -25.67 -37.57 29.84
CA VAL A 417 -25.88 -37.61 31.30
C VAL A 417 -27.36 -37.84 31.67
N ALA A 418 -28.27 -37.15 30.98
CA ALA A 418 -29.71 -37.35 31.21
C ALA A 418 -30.18 -38.80 30.88
N ILE A 419 -29.68 -39.37 29.76
CA ILE A 419 -29.97 -40.76 29.39
C ILE A 419 -29.42 -41.73 30.46
N VAL A 420 -28.17 -41.56 30.87
CA VAL A 420 -27.53 -42.40 31.92
C VAL A 420 -28.33 -42.30 33.21
N PHE A 421 -28.66 -41.07 33.65
CA PHE A 421 -29.47 -40.86 34.87
C PHE A 421 -30.83 -41.54 34.76
N ARG A 422 -31.52 -41.46 33.63
CA ARG A 422 -32.83 -42.12 33.38
C ARG A 422 -32.71 -43.64 33.41
N LEU A 423 -31.63 -44.19 32.87
CA LEU A 423 -31.37 -45.65 32.90
C LEU A 423 -31.06 -46.15 34.34
N VAL A 424 -30.25 -45.40 35.07
CA VAL A 424 -29.93 -45.73 36.48
C VAL A 424 -31.19 -45.64 37.34
N TYR A 425 -32.00 -44.60 37.17
CA TYR A 425 -33.26 -44.43 37.88
C TYR A 425 -34.23 -45.57 37.59
N ARG A 426 -34.42 -45.95 36.31
CA ARG A 426 -35.23 -47.12 35.95
C ARG A 426 -34.73 -48.42 36.57
N ARG A 427 -33.43 -48.68 36.56
CA ARG A 427 -32.87 -49.88 37.22
C ARG A 427 -33.12 -49.90 38.72
N ARG A 428 -32.99 -48.78 39.42
CA ARG A 428 -33.31 -48.67 40.83
C ARG A 428 -34.80 -48.87 41.14
N SER A 429 -35.66 -48.30 40.32
CA SER A 429 -37.13 -48.49 40.44
C SER A 429 -37.54 -49.96 40.25
N LEU A 430 -36.98 -50.64 39.26
CA LEU A 430 -37.22 -52.06 39.01
C LEU A 430 -36.72 -52.95 40.17
N ALA A 431 -35.50 -52.66 40.67
CA ALA A 431 -34.97 -53.38 41.84
C ALA A 431 -35.80 -53.15 43.11
N TYR A 432 -36.38 -51.97 43.29
CA TYR A 432 -37.27 -51.68 44.43
C TYR A 432 -38.62 -52.44 44.32
N HIS A 433 -39.21 -52.53 43.11
CA HIS A 433 -40.38 -53.33 42.86
C HIS A 433 -40.15 -54.83 43.11
N GLN A 434 -39.03 -55.39 42.64
CA GLN A 434 -38.69 -56.78 42.88
C GLN A 434 -38.47 -57.11 44.37
N MET A 435 -37.87 -56.18 45.15
CA MET A 435 -37.70 -56.37 46.63
C MET A 435 -39.04 -56.25 47.32
N SER A 436 -39.96 -55.41 46.90
CA SER A 436 -41.31 -55.30 47.45
C SER A 436 -42.18 -56.52 47.17
N GLU A 437 -42.09 -57.11 45.96
CA GLU A 437 -42.77 -58.35 45.60
C GLU A 437 -42.23 -59.56 46.42
N ASN A 438 -40.89 -59.70 46.53
CA ASN A 438 -40.30 -60.74 47.29
C ASN A 438 -40.58 -60.64 48.84
N SER A 439 -40.81 -59.45 49.42
CA SER A 439 -41.25 -59.26 50.74
C SER A 439 -42.69 -59.63 51.03
N PHE A 440 -43.56 -59.47 49.97
CA PHE A 440 -44.97 -59.88 50.04
C PHE A 440 -45.15 -61.40 49.94
N GLU A 441 -44.30 -62.13 49.20
CA GLU A 441 -44.33 -63.60 49.12
C GLU A 441 -43.78 -64.25 50.39
N MET A 442 -42.89 -63.64 51.17
CA MET A 442 -42.42 -64.22 52.47
C MET A 442 -43.41 -64.04 53.59
N ASP A 443 -44.37 -63.12 53.54
CA ASP A 443 -45.37 -62.91 54.60
C ASP A 443 -46.61 -63.79 54.40
N HIS A 444 -46.82 -64.51 53.36
CA HIS A 444 -47.91 -65.41 53.07
C HIS A 444 -47.52 -66.89 53.04
N GLY A 445 -46.29 -67.23 53.34
CA GLY A 445 -45.75 -68.61 53.42
C GLY A 445 -45.72 -69.28 54.77
N SER A 446 -46.32 -68.67 55.78
CA SER A 446 -46.41 -69.29 57.15
C SER A 446 -47.83 -69.22 57.70
N ILE A 447 -48.64 -70.13 57.27
CA ILE A 447 -49.84 -70.72 58.00
C ILE A 447 -49.84 -72.18 57.72
#